data_87cbe59a97bf055b4c3ace33db6e2855
#
_entry.id   87cbe59a97bf055b4c3ace33db6e2855
#
_cell.length_a   1.000
_cell.length_b   1.000
_cell.length_c   1.000
_cell.angle_alpha   90.00
_cell.angle_beta   90.00
_cell.angle_gamma   90.00
#
_symmetry.space_group_name_H-M   'P 1'
#
loop_
_entity.id
_entity.type
_entity.pdbx_description
1 polymer ?
#
loop_
_entity_poly.entity_id
_entity_poly.type
_entity_poly.pdbx_seq_one_letter_code
_entity_poly.pdbx_strand_id
1 'polypeptide(L)'
;MTMMRKLILFFLLWFQFSISTAQVAVKTNLLGWGTASVNGGIEARLSSRSTISLFGSVNPFELGDHRQWKHWLVQPEYRYWFCEPFYKSFMGIHLLGGEFDVAGVDLPFGIFPELADYRFQGWMAGGGVSFGYQWLLSCHWNLEASLGVGYLYLEYDKYPCADCGTRLDKGHKNYLGPTKVAVSLVYMF
;
A
#
# COMPACT_ATOMS: atom_id res chain seq x y z
N MET A 1 -30.46 19.05 -17.31
CA MET A 1 -29.76 17.78 -17.67
C MET A 1 -28.69 17.93 -18.76
N THR A 2 -28.77 18.87 -19.67
CA THR A 2 -27.81 19.07 -20.77
C THR A 2 -26.48 19.73 -20.38
N MET A 3 -26.47 20.63 -19.42
CA MET A 3 -25.27 21.38 -19.00
C MET A 3 -24.28 20.49 -18.23
N MET A 4 -24.78 19.67 -17.34
CA MET A 4 -23.96 18.72 -16.55
C MET A 4 -23.31 17.64 -17.43
N ARG A 5 -24.01 17.14 -18.47
CA ARG A 5 -23.43 16.22 -19.46
C ARG A 5 -22.31 16.86 -20.28
N LYS A 6 -22.45 18.14 -20.65
CA LYS A 6 -21.39 18.87 -21.37
C LYS A 6 -20.16 19.12 -20.50
N LEU A 7 -20.35 19.39 -19.20
CA LEU A 7 -19.27 19.53 -18.23
C LEU A 7 -18.51 18.20 -18.02
N ILE A 8 -19.23 17.09 -17.88
CA ILE A 8 -18.62 15.75 -17.74
C ILE A 8 -17.86 15.37 -19.00
N LEU A 9 -18.41 15.61 -20.19
CA LEU A 9 -17.73 15.36 -21.47
C LEU A 9 -16.49 16.26 -21.65
N PHE A 10 -16.56 17.51 -21.22
CA PHE A 10 -15.42 18.43 -21.26
C PHE A 10 -14.30 17.98 -20.31
N PHE A 11 -14.63 17.52 -19.09
CA PHE A 11 -13.66 16.93 -18.15
C PHE A 11 -13.06 15.63 -18.67
N LEU A 12 -13.88 14.75 -19.29
CA LEU A 12 -13.39 13.51 -19.89
C LEU A 12 -12.48 13.76 -21.09
N LEU A 13 -12.78 14.73 -21.93
CA LEU A 13 -11.93 15.14 -23.06
C LEU A 13 -10.64 15.82 -22.59
N TRP A 14 -10.68 16.62 -21.54
CA TRP A 14 -9.48 17.26 -20.97
C TRP A 14 -8.54 16.26 -20.34
N PHE A 15 -9.09 15.22 -19.70
CA PHE A 15 -8.31 14.14 -19.11
C PHE A 15 -7.56 13.29 -20.16
N GLN A 16 -8.12 13.17 -21.36
CA GLN A 16 -7.47 12.43 -22.47
C GLN A 16 -6.24 13.14 -23.05
N PHE A 17 -6.19 14.46 -23.00
CA PHE A 17 -5.04 15.22 -23.54
C PHE A 17 -3.78 15.16 -22.67
N SER A 18 -3.92 14.82 -21.39
CA SER A 18 -2.78 14.77 -20.43
C SER A 18 -2.03 13.43 -20.43
N ILE A 19 -2.54 12.39 -21.07
CA ILE A 19 -1.97 11.03 -21.03
C ILE A 19 -0.91 10.81 -22.12
N SER A 20 -0.84 11.68 -23.12
CA SER A 20 -0.06 11.44 -24.35
C SER A 20 1.48 11.45 -24.19
N THR A 21 2.02 11.83 -23.00
CA THR A 21 3.48 11.83 -22.76
C THR A 21 3.87 11.36 -21.34
N ALA A 22 2.93 10.89 -20.55
CA ALA A 22 3.22 10.42 -19.21
C ALA A 22 3.81 9.00 -19.29
N GLN A 23 5.06 8.83 -18.89
CA GLN A 23 5.60 7.51 -18.61
C GLN A 23 4.79 6.89 -17.48
N VAL A 24 4.23 5.72 -17.72
CA VAL A 24 3.43 4.95 -16.78
C VAL A 24 4.17 3.65 -16.47
N ALA A 25 4.16 3.26 -15.23
CA ALA A 25 4.66 1.97 -14.79
C ALA A 25 3.61 1.22 -13.98
N VAL A 26 3.62 -0.09 -14.07
CA VAL A 26 2.91 -0.99 -13.16
C VAL A 26 3.91 -1.71 -12.29
N LYS A 27 3.55 -2.01 -11.05
CA LYS A 27 4.43 -2.67 -10.12
C LYS A 27 3.71 -3.66 -9.22
N THR A 28 4.45 -4.66 -8.76
CA THR A 28 3.98 -5.62 -7.76
C THR A 28 5.05 -5.83 -6.71
N ASN A 29 4.65 -5.93 -5.45
CA ASN A 29 5.56 -6.17 -4.33
C ASN A 29 5.75 -7.67 -4.12
N LEU A 30 6.97 -8.16 -4.31
CA LEU A 30 7.34 -9.57 -4.18
C LEU A 30 7.21 -10.08 -2.73
N LEU A 31 7.46 -9.21 -1.73
CA LEU A 31 7.28 -9.58 -0.33
C LEU A 31 5.81 -9.85 0.01
N GLY A 32 4.88 -9.12 -0.62
CA GLY A 32 3.45 -9.36 -0.48
C GLY A 32 3.04 -10.74 -0.99
N TRP A 33 3.61 -11.19 -2.11
CA TRP A 33 3.37 -12.54 -2.62
C TRP A 33 3.88 -13.61 -1.64
N GLY A 34 4.98 -13.37 -0.94
CA GLY A 34 5.50 -14.25 0.11
C GLY A 34 4.52 -14.43 1.28
N THR A 35 3.61 -13.50 1.51
CA THR A 35 2.53 -13.56 2.52
C THR A 35 1.17 -13.86 1.91
N ALA A 36 1.12 -14.43 0.70
CA ALA A 36 -0.10 -14.70 -0.06
C ALA A 36 -1.01 -13.47 -0.29
N SER A 37 -0.44 -12.26 -0.24
CA SER A 37 -1.17 -11.02 -0.47
C SER A 37 -1.10 -10.64 -1.94
N VAL A 38 -2.25 -10.70 -2.63
CA VAL A 38 -2.37 -10.20 -4.00
C VAL A 38 -2.22 -8.69 -3.97
N ASN A 39 -1.30 -8.17 -4.77
CA ASN A 39 -0.99 -6.75 -4.71
C ASN A 39 -0.54 -6.21 -6.07
N GLY A 40 -0.74 -4.92 -6.25
CA GLY A 40 -0.32 -4.22 -7.44
C GLY A 40 -0.41 -2.72 -7.30
N GLY A 41 0.27 -2.01 -8.17
CA GLY A 41 0.24 -0.55 -8.18
C GLY A 41 0.52 0.01 -9.56
N ILE A 42 0.08 1.23 -9.74
CA ILE A 42 0.37 2.05 -10.92
C ILE A 42 1.15 3.27 -10.49
N GLU A 43 2.06 3.71 -11.31
CA GLU A 43 2.83 4.93 -11.09
C GLU A 43 2.91 5.73 -12.38
N ALA A 44 2.65 7.01 -12.29
CA ALA A 44 2.68 7.93 -13.44
C ALA A 44 3.63 9.09 -13.18
N ARG A 45 4.37 9.49 -14.20
CA ARG A 45 5.23 10.66 -14.16
C ARG A 45 4.36 11.94 -14.13
N LEU A 46 4.61 12.80 -13.15
CA LEU A 46 3.98 14.11 -13.05
C LEU A 46 4.85 15.23 -13.60
N SER A 47 6.16 15.16 -13.37
CA SER A 47 7.11 16.18 -13.80
C SER A 47 8.47 15.58 -14.14
N SER A 48 9.46 16.43 -14.43
CA SER A 48 10.83 15.99 -14.69
C SER A 48 11.49 15.24 -13.53
N ARG A 49 10.98 15.39 -12.30
CA ARG A 49 11.54 14.78 -11.09
C ARG A 49 10.50 14.22 -10.13
N SER A 50 9.24 14.15 -10.53
CA SER A 50 8.20 13.63 -9.62
C SER A 50 7.26 12.65 -10.30
N THR A 51 6.77 11.71 -9.50
CA THR A 51 5.76 10.71 -9.87
C THR A 51 4.68 10.65 -8.79
N ILE A 52 3.51 10.18 -9.19
CA ILE A 52 2.44 9.76 -8.29
C ILE A 52 2.21 8.28 -8.46
N SER A 53 2.06 7.59 -7.36
CA SER A 53 1.84 6.14 -7.31
C SER A 53 0.59 5.84 -6.51
N LEU A 54 -0.17 4.85 -6.96
CA LEU A 54 -1.26 4.27 -6.21
C LEU A 54 -1.01 2.77 -6.12
N PHE A 55 -0.89 2.26 -4.91
CA PHE A 55 -0.66 0.85 -4.62
C PHE A 55 -1.84 0.28 -3.83
N GLY A 56 -2.23 -0.96 -4.14
CA GLY A 56 -3.25 -1.70 -3.43
C GLY A 56 -2.78 -3.11 -3.10
N SER A 57 -3.25 -3.63 -1.99
CA SER A 57 -3.01 -5.02 -1.58
C SER A 57 -4.26 -5.59 -0.94
N VAL A 58 -4.52 -6.85 -1.20
CA VAL A 58 -5.62 -7.61 -0.61
C VAL A 58 -5.15 -9.02 -0.29
N ASN A 59 -5.48 -9.48 0.89
CA ASN A 59 -5.32 -10.87 1.29
C ASN A 59 -6.65 -11.40 1.81
N PRO A 60 -7.39 -12.18 1.03
CA PRO A 60 -8.64 -12.78 1.45
C PRO A 60 -8.45 -14.16 2.09
N PHE A 61 -7.23 -14.69 2.16
CA PHE A 61 -6.94 -16.08 2.50
C PHE A 61 -6.81 -16.30 4.00
N GLU A 62 -7.24 -17.48 4.43
CA GLU A 62 -6.99 -18.05 5.75
C GLU A 62 -5.73 -18.93 5.65
N LEU A 63 -4.77 -18.73 6.54
CA LEU A 63 -3.47 -19.41 6.53
C LEU A 63 -3.47 -20.67 7.44
N GLY A 64 -4.49 -21.55 7.32
CA GLY A 64 -4.63 -22.79 8.11
C GLY A 64 -5.42 -22.60 9.40
N ASP A 65 -5.48 -23.67 10.22
CA ASP A 65 -6.24 -23.70 11.48
C ASP A 65 -5.71 -22.64 12.45
N HIS A 66 -6.57 -21.70 12.83
CA HIS A 66 -6.31 -20.62 13.80
C HIS A 66 -5.37 -19.48 13.36
N ARG A 67 -4.93 -19.44 12.09
CA ARG A 67 -4.13 -18.31 11.57
C ARG A 67 -4.90 -17.56 10.49
N GLN A 68 -5.13 -16.28 10.74
CA GLN A 68 -5.84 -15.41 9.82
C GLN A 68 -5.02 -14.14 9.56
N TRP A 69 -4.83 -13.83 8.28
CA TRP A 69 -4.10 -12.62 7.83
C TRP A 69 -4.89 -11.94 6.72
N LYS A 70 -6.14 -11.59 7.02
CA LYS A 70 -6.99 -10.91 6.04
C LYS A 70 -6.77 -9.41 6.12
N HIS A 71 -6.59 -8.78 4.99
CA HIS A 71 -6.53 -7.33 4.90
C HIS A 71 -6.83 -6.84 3.49
N TRP A 72 -7.24 -5.62 3.41
CA TRP A 72 -7.08 -4.80 2.22
C TRP A 72 -6.46 -3.46 2.61
N LEU A 73 -5.62 -2.91 1.72
CA LEU A 73 -5.03 -1.61 1.93
C LEU A 73 -4.86 -0.88 0.60
N VAL A 74 -4.92 0.44 0.68
CA VAL A 74 -4.62 1.34 -0.43
C VAL A 74 -3.61 2.37 0.05
N GLN A 75 -2.60 2.63 -0.77
CA GLN A 75 -1.49 3.51 -0.45
C GLN A 75 -1.17 4.44 -1.63
N PRO A 76 -1.76 5.65 -1.68
CA PRO A 76 -1.29 6.71 -2.55
C PRO A 76 0.05 7.26 -2.05
N GLU A 77 0.95 7.58 -2.98
CA GLU A 77 2.28 8.08 -2.68
C GLU A 77 2.72 9.11 -3.72
N TYR A 78 3.20 10.24 -3.27
CA TYR A 78 3.93 11.21 -4.08
C TYR A 78 5.43 10.99 -3.89
N ARG A 79 6.19 10.91 -5.00
CA ARG A 79 7.62 10.63 -5.01
C ARG A 79 8.40 11.75 -5.69
N TYR A 80 9.50 12.11 -5.08
CA TYR A 80 10.50 12.98 -5.65
C TYR A 80 11.77 12.19 -5.94
N TRP A 81 12.23 12.25 -7.18
CA TRP A 81 13.40 11.56 -7.68
C TRP A 81 14.60 12.48 -7.67
N PHE A 82 15.73 12.02 -7.14
CA PHE A 82 16.97 12.81 -7.10
C PHE A 82 17.62 12.92 -8.48
N CYS A 83 17.35 11.96 -9.35
CA CYS A 83 17.74 11.98 -10.76
C CYS A 83 16.48 12.12 -11.65
N GLU A 84 16.33 11.26 -12.62
CA GLU A 84 15.13 11.18 -13.46
C GLU A 84 14.09 10.23 -12.84
N PRO A 85 12.78 10.41 -13.13
CA PRO A 85 11.76 9.48 -12.72
C PRO A 85 12.09 8.05 -13.14
N PHE A 86 11.79 7.09 -12.25
CA PHE A 86 12.05 5.67 -12.41
C PHE A 86 13.54 5.27 -12.45
N TYR A 87 14.43 6.14 -12.00
CA TYR A 87 15.86 5.86 -11.99
C TYR A 87 16.54 6.27 -10.69
N LYS A 88 17.25 5.30 -10.06
CA LYS A 88 18.00 5.47 -8.81
C LYS A 88 17.12 5.82 -7.61
N SER A 89 17.58 6.77 -6.79
CA SER A 89 17.01 7.08 -5.50
C SER A 89 15.82 8.03 -5.60
N PHE A 90 14.83 7.79 -4.77
CA PHE A 90 13.70 8.67 -4.55
C PHE A 90 13.36 8.79 -3.07
N MET A 91 12.70 9.85 -2.72
CA MET A 91 11.98 10.01 -1.46
C MET A 91 10.50 10.25 -1.75
N GLY A 92 9.63 9.81 -0.83
CA GLY A 92 8.20 9.94 -1.02
C GLY A 92 7.46 10.30 0.26
N ILE A 93 6.25 10.80 0.07
CA ILE A 93 5.25 10.97 1.12
C ILE A 93 4.08 10.09 0.73
N HIS A 94 3.67 9.21 1.64
CA HIS A 94 2.55 8.31 1.40
C HIS A 94 1.47 8.45 2.47
N LEU A 95 0.24 8.20 2.05
CA LEU A 95 -0.88 7.91 2.92
C LEU A 95 -1.17 6.41 2.86
N LEU A 96 -1.81 5.90 3.87
CA LEU A 96 -2.21 4.50 3.95
C LEU A 96 -3.58 4.42 4.60
N GLY A 97 -4.45 3.61 4.03
CA GLY A 97 -5.76 3.30 4.60
C GLY A 97 -6.19 1.89 4.24
N GLY A 98 -6.90 1.24 5.14
CA GLY A 98 -7.36 -0.13 4.93
C GLY A 98 -8.02 -0.74 6.14
N GLU A 99 -8.43 -1.99 5.98
CA GLU A 99 -8.98 -2.83 7.04
C GLU A 99 -8.14 -4.08 7.21
N PHE A 100 -8.11 -4.57 8.42
CA PHE A 100 -7.39 -5.80 8.77
C PHE A 100 -8.24 -6.69 9.68
N ASP A 101 -8.01 -7.99 9.54
CA ASP A 101 -8.58 -9.03 10.38
C ASP A 101 -7.48 -10.10 10.56
N VAL A 102 -6.80 -10.02 11.69
CA VAL A 102 -5.57 -10.78 11.95
C VAL A 102 -5.70 -11.56 13.24
N ALA A 103 -5.34 -12.85 13.20
CA ALA A 103 -5.32 -13.75 14.33
C ALA A 103 -4.18 -14.77 14.22
N GLY A 104 -3.61 -15.19 15.36
CA GLY A 104 -2.64 -16.27 15.43
C GLY A 104 -1.32 -16.00 14.70
N VAL A 105 -0.91 -14.73 14.56
CA VAL A 105 0.30 -14.34 13.82
C VAL A 105 1.33 -13.74 14.77
N ASP A 106 2.55 -14.28 14.74
CA ASP A 106 3.70 -13.72 15.43
C ASP A 106 4.47 -12.81 14.45
N LEU A 107 4.52 -11.53 14.77
CA LEU A 107 5.24 -10.55 13.95
C LEU A 107 6.69 -10.44 14.41
N PRO A 108 7.63 -10.30 13.45
CA PRO A 108 9.04 -10.13 13.78
C PRO A 108 9.25 -8.88 14.66
N PHE A 109 10.29 -8.92 15.49
CA PHE A 109 10.66 -7.83 16.41
C PHE A 109 9.66 -7.55 17.55
N GLY A 110 8.73 -8.45 17.84
CA GLY A 110 7.75 -8.28 18.91
C GLY A 110 6.76 -7.13 18.66
N ILE A 111 6.55 -6.76 17.41
CA ILE A 111 5.56 -5.78 17.02
C ILE A 111 4.17 -6.43 17.18
N PHE A 112 3.35 -5.91 18.12
CA PHE A 112 2.03 -6.46 18.47
C PHE A 112 2.04 -7.93 18.93
N PRO A 113 2.67 -8.27 20.05
CA PRO A 113 2.77 -9.66 20.53
C PRO A 113 1.42 -10.30 20.83
N GLU A 114 0.39 -9.51 21.12
CA GLU A 114 -0.96 -9.99 21.41
C GLU A 114 -1.67 -10.59 20.16
N LEU A 115 -1.16 -10.37 18.94
CA LEU A 115 -1.71 -10.98 17.72
C LEU A 115 -1.52 -12.50 17.66
N ALA A 116 -0.62 -13.06 18.47
CA ALA A 116 -0.42 -14.50 18.59
C ALA A 116 -1.59 -15.19 19.30
N ASP A 117 -2.20 -14.54 20.30
CA ASP A 117 -3.18 -15.12 21.20
C ASP A 117 -4.62 -14.67 20.92
N TYR A 118 -4.80 -13.52 20.27
CA TYR A 118 -6.10 -12.87 20.06
C TYR A 118 -6.31 -12.50 18.61
N ARG A 119 -7.60 -12.42 18.21
CA ARG A 119 -8.01 -11.86 16.92
C ARG A 119 -8.26 -10.37 17.06
N PHE A 120 -7.72 -9.61 16.13
CA PHE A 120 -7.94 -8.18 16.00
C PHE A 120 -8.53 -7.87 14.63
N GLN A 121 -9.70 -7.28 14.65
CA GLN A 121 -10.39 -6.83 13.44
C GLN A 121 -10.63 -5.32 13.54
N GLY A 122 -10.28 -4.59 12.50
CA GLY A 122 -10.45 -3.15 12.53
C GLY A 122 -10.01 -2.45 11.26
N TRP A 123 -9.91 -1.14 11.36
CA TRP A 123 -9.41 -0.30 10.29
C TRP A 123 -8.16 0.46 10.72
N MET A 124 -7.41 0.88 9.73
CA MET A 124 -6.20 1.69 9.94
C MET A 124 -6.15 2.81 8.92
N ALA A 125 -5.65 3.96 9.37
CA ALA A 125 -5.33 5.09 8.50
C ALA A 125 -4.10 5.81 9.01
N GLY A 126 -3.33 6.36 8.10
CA GLY A 126 -2.14 7.11 8.47
C GLY A 126 -1.32 7.54 7.28
N GLY A 127 -0.06 7.86 7.55
CA GLY A 127 0.86 8.28 6.51
C GLY A 127 2.28 8.35 7.03
N GLY A 128 3.19 8.55 6.10
CA GLY A 128 4.60 8.60 6.43
C GLY A 128 5.46 9.08 5.28
N VAL A 129 6.75 8.98 5.51
CA VAL A 129 7.77 9.25 4.52
C VAL A 129 8.42 7.95 4.10
N SER A 130 8.83 7.87 2.85
CA SER A 130 9.50 6.72 2.28
C SER A 130 10.80 7.13 1.62
N PHE A 131 11.73 6.18 1.55
CA PHE A 131 12.94 6.26 0.76
C PHE A 131 13.07 4.96 -0.02
N GLY A 132 13.51 5.06 -1.27
CA GLY A 132 13.72 3.89 -2.10
C GLY A 132 14.78 4.08 -3.17
N TYR A 133 15.12 2.96 -3.76
CA TYR A 133 16.06 2.89 -4.87
C TYR A 133 15.53 1.96 -5.95
N GLN A 134 15.68 2.36 -7.20
CA GLN A 134 15.25 1.60 -8.36
C GLN A 134 16.45 1.27 -9.25
N TRP A 135 16.61 -0.02 -9.54
CA TRP A 135 17.61 -0.57 -10.44
C TRP A 135 16.98 -0.88 -11.79
N LEU A 136 17.61 -0.41 -12.85
CA LEU A 136 17.25 -0.81 -14.21
C LEU A 136 17.76 -2.24 -14.47
N LEU A 137 16.86 -3.16 -14.77
CA LEU A 137 17.19 -4.53 -15.18
C LEU A 137 17.23 -4.65 -16.70
N SER A 138 16.30 -3.99 -17.38
CA SER A 138 16.23 -3.93 -18.83
C SER A 138 15.47 -2.66 -19.28
N CYS A 139 15.22 -2.51 -20.58
CA CYS A 139 14.51 -1.36 -21.13
C CYS A 139 13.10 -1.15 -20.54
N HIS A 140 12.45 -2.22 -20.09
CA HIS A 140 11.08 -2.16 -19.56
C HIS A 140 10.98 -2.66 -18.12
N TRP A 141 11.96 -3.36 -17.59
CA TRP A 141 11.91 -3.98 -16.28
C TRP A 141 12.87 -3.33 -15.30
N ASN A 142 12.36 -2.96 -14.15
CA ASN A 142 13.13 -2.43 -13.04
C ASN A 142 12.83 -3.21 -11.75
N LEU A 143 13.80 -3.23 -10.87
CA LEU A 143 13.64 -3.70 -9.50
C LEU A 143 13.65 -2.48 -8.58
N GLU A 144 12.71 -2.41 -7.66
CA GLU A 144 12.60 -1.33 -6.68
C GLU A 144 12.68 -1.90 -5.26
N ALA A 145 13.51 -1.29 -4.40
CA ALA A 145 13.44 -1.51 -2.96
C ALA A 145 13.05 -0.21 -2.28
N SER A 146 12.11 -0.27 -1.35
CA SER A 146 11.66 0.90 -0.59
C SER A 146 11.31 0.58 0.84
N LEU A 147 11.63 1.53 1.72
CA LEU A 147 11.30 1.53 3.13
C LEU A 147 10.57 2.83 3.47
N GLY A 148 9.60 2.75 4.36
CA GLY A 148 8.87 3.92 4.84
C GLY A 148 8.61 3.83 6.33
N VAL A 149 8.67 4.97 6.97
CA VAL A 149 8.32 5.15 8.38
C VAL A 149 7.22 6.20 8.49
N GLY A 150 6.35 6.02 9.45
CA GLY A 150 5.22 6.92 9.59
C GLY A 150 4.38 6.62 10.81
N TYR A 151 3.25 7.30 10.85
CA TYR A 151 2.27 7.18 11.90
C TYR A 151 1.01 6.52 11.37
N LEU A 152 0.49 5.55 12.13
CA LEU A 152 -0.78 4.88 11.87
C LEU A 152 -1.69 5.00 13.09
N TYR A 153 -2.92 5.38 12.83
CA TYR A 153 -4.03 5.24 13.77
C TYR A 153 -4.77 3.95 13.45
N LEU A 154 -4.92 3.08 14.45
CA LEU A 154 -5.62 1.82 14.35
C LEU A 154 -6.80 1.84 15.33
N GLU A 155 -7.98 1.50 14.85
CA GLU A 155 -9.15 1.21 15.68
C GLU A 155 -9.51 -0.26 15.48
N TYR A 156 -9.65 -0.99 16.58
CA TYR A 156 -9.85 -2.42 16.54
C TYR A 156 -10.82 -2.94 17.58
N ASP A 157 -11.47 -4.02 17.22
CA ASP A 157 -12.21 -4.90 18.11
C ASP A 157 -11.36 -6.15 18.40
N LYS A 158 -11.27 -6.54 19.69
CA LYS A 158 -10.49 -7.70 20.17
C LYS A 158 -11.42 -8.86 20.45
N TYR A 159 -11.07 -10.05 19.94
CA TYR A 159 -11.80 -11.30 20.14
C TYR A 159 -10.89 -12.39 20.73
N PRO A 160 -11.43 -13.36 21.50
CA PRO A 160 -10.63 -14.38 22.21
C PRO A 160 -10.05 -15.44 21.27
N CYS A 161 -10.61 -15.65 20.09
CA CYS A 161 -10.17 -16.66 19.13
C CYS A 161 -10.51 -16.26 17.70
N ALA A 162 -9.94 -16.98 16.70
CA ALA A 162 -10.13 -16.68 15.29
C ALA A 162 -11.60 -16.81 14.83
N ASP A 163 -12.31 -17.85 15.30
CA ASP A 163 -13.63 -18.23 14.78
C ASP A 163 -14.78 -18.11 15.79
N CYS A 164 -14.49 -17.83 17.06
CA CYS A 164 -15.51 -17.87 18.12
C CYS A 164 -15.32 -16.80 19.18
N GLY A 165 -16.41 -16.48 19.84
CA GLY A 165 -16.42 -15.62 21.03
C GLY A 165 -17.10 -14.28 20.81
N THR A 166 -17.62 -13.76 21.91
CA THR A 166 -18.13 -12.38 21.97
C THR A 166 -16.95 -11.43 22.00
N ARG A 167 -17.13 -10.24 21.42
CA ARG A 167 -16.12 -9.17 21.47
C ARG A 167 -15.69 -8.91 22.93
N LEU A 168 -14.40 -9.00 23.18
CA LEU A 168 -13.83 -8.76 24.50
C LEU A 168 -13.65 -7.28 24.81
N ASP A 169 -13.15 -6.54 23.82
CA ASP A 169 -12.81 -5.13 24.00
C ASP A 169 -12.85 -4.37 22.67
N LYS A 170 -13.00 -3.07 22.75
CA LYS A 170 -12.83 -2.13 21.63
C LYS A 170 -11.78 -1.10 22.03
N GLY A 171 -10.74 -1.01 21.22
CA GLY A 171 -9.61 -0.13 21.51
C GLY A 171 -9.13 0.65 20.29
N HIS A 172 -8.24 1.57 20.55
CA HIS A 172 -7.47 2.24 19.51
C HIS A 172 -5.99 2.23 19.90
N LYS A 173 -5.14 2.24 18.88
CA LYS A 173 -3.69 2.29 19.08
C LYS A 173 -3.05 3.25 18.11
N ASN A 174 -2.15 4.07 18.65
CA ASN A 174 -1.28 4.92 17.87
C ASN A 174 0.04 4.18 17.66
N TYR A 175 0.43 4.01 16.41
CA TYR A 175 1.66 3.33 16.04
C TYR A 175 2.59 4.28 15.30
N LEU A 176 3.81 4.38 15.76
CA LEU A 176 4.90 5.08 15.08
C LEU A 176 6.00 4.06 14.74
N GLY A 177 6.26 3.88 13.46
CA GLY A 177 7.25 2.88 13.03
C GLY A 177 7.21 2.61 11.53
N PRO A 178 7.74 1.46 11.08
CA PRO A 178 7.70 1.07 9.67
C PRO A 178 6.26 0.97 9.15
N THR A 179 5.94 1.74 8.10
CA THR A 179 4.63 1.76 7.44
C THR A 179 4.68 1.20 6.03
N LYS A 180 5.89 0.97 5.53
CA LYS A 180 6.11 0.44 4.19
C LYS A 180 7.41 -0.35 4.15
N VAL A 181 7.35 -1.57 3.63
CA VAL A 181 8.51 -2.39 3.26
C VAL A 181 8.17 -3.06 1.93
N ALA A 182 8.93 -2.77 0.88
CA ALA A 182 8.65 -3.33 -0.42
C ALA A 182 9.93 -3.66 -1.19
N VAL A 183 9.92 -4.81 -1.83
CA VAL A 183 10.80 -5.16 -2.95
C VAL A 183 9.88 -5.43 -4.12
N SER A 184 9.88 -4.55 -5.11
CA SER A 184 8.88 -4.56 -6.18
C SER A 184 9.52 -4.78 -7.54
N LEU A 185 8.86 -5.58 -8.35
CA LEU A 185 9.11 -5.66 -9.77
C LEU A 185 8.26 -4.59 -10.47
N VAL A 186 8.89 -3.80 -11.32
CA VAL A 186 8.26 -2.65 -12.00
C VAL A 186 8.39 -2.83 -13.49
N TYR A 187 7.27 -2.71 -14.20
CA TYR A 187 7.22 -2.73 -15.66
C TYR A 187 6.86 -1.33 -16.18
N MET A 188 7.66 -0.82 -17.10
CA MET A 188 7.51 0.51 -17.72
C MET A 188 6.97 0.37 -19.14
N PHE A 189 5.96 1.18 -19.45
CA PHE A 189 5.37 1.28 -20.79
C PHE A 189 6.04 2.33 -21.65
#